data_5f49bea3c79ca5bf7cf69869d5ddcf7c
#
_entry.id   5f49bea3c79ca5bf7cf69869d5ddcf7c
#
_cell.length_a   1.000
_cell.length_b   1.000
_cell.length_c   1.000
_cell.angle_alpha   90.00
_cell.angle_beta   90.00
_cell.angle_gamma   90.00
#
_symmetry.space_group_name_H-M   'P 1'
#
loop_
_entity.id
_entity.type
_entity.pdbx_description
1 polymer ?
#
loop_
_entity_poly.entity_id
_entity_poly.type
_entity_poly.pdbx_seq_one_letter_code
_entity_poly.pdbx_strand_id
1 'polypeptide(L)'
;MSVVKKLPDFFIFADTGDEPKSVYETVQRTKKSLEEVGIPLLIVKKSSKSLSEELKRKVEAGIRGIDCPPFYLATDSPTGGIVSRQCTSAWKVEVLDRKKKKLAGLNLKRPQHRKLRNVVDAWMGISVDEASRMRDSKDAWQKYTYPLIDMGWRRLDCVKYLQQIEQKASRSACSYCPFHSDAEWNRIKTEEPEAWNQAVEFEKWIHKKYDNGVQIAGLNGKPYLHRSRVPIESADFNSQLDLFGFDNECSGICGV
;
A
#
# COMPACT_ATOMS: atom_id res chain seq x y z
N MET A 1 -25.04 19.70 2.78
CA MET A 1 -24.28 20.44 3.82
C MET A 1 -22.86 19.92 3.84
N SER A 2 -21.86 20.77 3.60
CA SER A 2 -20.45 20.37 3.62
C SER A 2 -20.03 20.12 5.06
N VAL A 3 -19.83 18.85 5.44
CA VAL A 3 -19.33 18.44 6.75
C VAL A 3 -17.87 18.85 6.94
N VAL A 4 -17.15 19.03 5.83
CA VAL A 4 -15.74 19.40 5.83
C VAL A 4 -15.60 20.91 5.86
N LYS A 5 -15.30 21.46 7.03
CA LYS A 5 -15.15 22.92 7.24
C LYS A 5 -13.85 23.51 6.66
N LYS A 6 -12.83 22.69 6.36
CA LYS A 6 -11.53 23.12 5.84
C LYS A 6 -11.02 22.06 4.86
N LEU A 7 -10.50 22.50 3.73
CA LEU A 7 -9.80 21.62 2.80
C LEU A 7 -8.39 21.31 3.31
N PRO A 8 -7.80 20.16 2.96
CA PRO A 8 -6.42 19.86 3.31
C PRO A 8 -5.45 20.77 2.57
N ASP A 9 -4.34 21.14 3.21
CA ASP A 9 -3.31 21.97 2.60
C ASP A 9 -2.52 21.22 1.52
N PHE A 10 -2.42 19.88 1.64
CA PHE A 10 -1.68 19.01 0.71
C PHE A 10 -2.28 17.62 0.64
N PHE A 11 -2.17 16.98 -0.52
CA PHE A 11 -2.25 15.54 -0.66
C PHE A 11 -0.84 14.97 -0.84
N ILE A 12 -0.56 13.80 -0.29
CA ILE A 12 0.75 13.16 -0.40
C ILE A 12 0.56 11.71 -0.83
N PHE A 13 1.20 11.32 -1.93
CA PHE A 13 1.26 9.95 -2.42
C PHE A 13 2.66 9.37 -2.19
N ALA A 14 2.73 8.23 -1.49
CA ALA A 14 3.98 7.48 -1.33
C ALA A 14 4.13 6.48 -2.47
N ASP A 15 5.05 6.76 -3.38
CA ASP A 15 5.32 5.96 -4.56
C ASP A 15 6.39 4.91 -4.25
N THR A 16 6.03 3.63 -4.38
CA THR A 16 6.95 2.50 -4.22
C THR A 16 7.75 2.21 -5.48
N GLY A 17 7.35 2.77 -6.62
CA GLY A 17 7.94 2.52 -7.93
C GLY A 17 7.46 1.24 -8.62
N ASP A 18 6.60 0.45 -7.97
CA ASP A 18 6.12 -0.84 -8.46
C ASP A 18 4.57 -0.92 -8.50
N GLU A 19 3.90 0.22 -8.50
CA GLU A 19 2.45 0.28 -8.64
C GLU A 19 2.05 -0.03 -10.10
N PRO A 20 0.88 -0.66 -10.36
CA PRO A 20 0.36 -0.82 -11.72
C PRO A 20 0.13 0.51 -12.43
N LYS A 21 0.13 0.49 -13.77
CA LYS A 21 -0.07 1.69 -14.60
C LYS A 21 -1.37 2.42 -14.27
N SER A 22 -2.45 1.71 -14.03
CA SER A 22 -3.75 2.27 -13.65
C SER A 22 -3.70 3.10 -12.37
N VAL A 23 -2.82 2.76 -11.42
CA VAL A 23 -2.60 3.55 -10.20
C VAL A 23 -1.92 4.87 -10.52
N TYR A 24 -0.87 4.86 -11.34
CA TYR A 24 -0.20 6.10 -11.77
C TYR A 24 -1.13 7.01 -12.56
N GLU A 25 -1.95 6.46 -13.44
CA GLU A 25 -2.97 7.23 -14.18
C GLU A 25 -3.99 7.86 -13.22
N THR A 26 -4.42 7.13 -12.19
CA THR A 26 -5.31 7.64 -11.14
C THR A 26 -4.64 8.78 -10.37
N VAL A 27 -3.37 8.63 -10.00
CA VAL A 27 -2.60 9.68 -9.32
C VAL A 27 -2.49 10.95 -10.19
N GLN A 28 -2.24 10.80 -11.49
CA GLN A 28 -2.15 11.96 -12.40
C GLN A 28 -3.50 12.67 -12.57
N ARG A 29 -4.59 11.92 -12.74
CA ARG A 29 -5.95 12.50 -12.80
C ARG A 29 -6.28 13.24 -11.51
N THR A 30 -6.05 12.60 -10.36
CA THR A 30 -6.27 13.22 -9.05
C THR A 30 -5.44 14.49 -8.88
N LYS A 31 -4.17 14.46 -9.31
CA LYS A 31 -3.28 15.61 -9.25
C LYS A 31 -3.86 16.79 -10.05
N LYS A 32 -4.32 16.53 -11.28
CA LYS A 32 -4.94 17.56 -12.13
C LYS A 32 -6.19 18.15 -11.48
N SER A 33 -7.11 17.33 -10.98
CA SER A 33 -8.32 17.81 -10.31
C SER A 33 -8.03 18.62 -9.04
N LEU A 34 -6.98 18.26 -8.29
CA LEU A 34 -6.57 19.01 -7.11
C LEU A 34 -5.90 20.35 -7.48
N GLU A 35 -5.13 20.39 -8.57
CA GLU A 35 -4.53 21.63 -9.09
C GLU A 35 -5.60 22.67 -9.49
N GLU A 36 -6.74 22.23 -10.04
CA GLU A 36 -7.88 23.08 -10.38
C GLU A 36 -8.48 23.82 -9.16
N VAL A 37 -8.36 23.24 -7.98
CA VAL A 37 -8.82 23.83 -6.71
C VAL A 37 -7.66 24.35 -5.85
N GLY A 38 -6.45 24.46 -6.41
CA GLY A 38 -5.29 25.06 -5.77
C GLY A 38 -4.64 24.18 -4.68
N ILE A 39 -4.93 22.87 -4.64
CA ILE A 39 -4.36 21.96 -3.63
C ILE A 39 -3.27 21.11 -4.28
N PRO A 40 -2.00 21.18 -3.84
CA PRO A 40 -0.94 20.38 -4.41
C PRO A 40 -1.02 18.90 -3.99
N LEU A 41 -0.82 17.98 -4.95
CA LEU A 41 -0.52 16.58 -4.69
C LEU A 41 0.99 16.36 -4.82
N LEU A 42 1.61 15.92 -3.73
CA LEU A 42 3.05 15.70 -3.62
C LEU A 42 3.34 14.20 -3.74
N ILE A 43 4.17 13.82 -4.71
CA ILE A 43 4.64 12.43 -4.86
C ILE A 43 5.97 12.31 -4.11
N VAL A 44 6.08 11.34 -3.22
CA VAL A 44 7.28 11.10 -2.41
C VAL A 44 7.75 9.66 -2.56
N LYS A 45 9.07 9.48 -2.62
CA LYS A 45 9.73 8.19 -2.75
C LYS A 45 10.71 7.95 -1.60
N LYS A 46 10.90 6.69 -1.23
CA LYS A 46 11.95 6.28 -0.27
C LYS A 46 13.33 6.33 -0.91
N SER A 47 13.42 5.90 -2.15
CA SER A 47 14.65 5.72 -2.93
C SER A 47 14.43 6.15 -4.39
N SER A 48 15.51 6.33 -5.13
CA SER A 48 15.47 6.45 -6.60
C SER A 48 15.13 5.12 -7.28
N LYS A 49 15.35 4.00 -6.58
CA LYS A 49 14.99 2.65 -7.02
C LYS A 49 13.59 2.29 -6.52
N SER A 50 12.92 1.39 -7.25
CA SER A 50 11.65 0.81 -6.78
C SER A 50 11.86 -0.14 -5.59
N LEU A 51 10.76 -0.53 -4.95
CA LEU A 51 10.79 -1.49 -3.83
C LEU A 51 11.40 -2.83 -4.27
N SER A 52 11.00 -3.35 -5.45
CA SER A 52 11.53 -4.62 -5.98
C SER A 52 12.99 -4.53 -6.35
N GLU A 53 13.42 -3.43 -6.97
CA GLU A 53 14.82 -3.20 -7.31
C GLU A 53 15.71 -3.11 -6.07
N GLU A 54 15.24 -2.40 -5.05
CA GLU A 54 15.97 -2.27 -3.79
C GLU A 54 16.03 -3.60 -3.03
N LEU A 55 14.94 -4.39 -3.06
CA LEU A 55 14.93 -5.74 -2.51
C LEU A 55 15.93 -6.63 -3.22
N LYS A 56 15.90 -6.64 -4.57
CA LYS A 56 16.85 -7.40 -5.40
C LYS A 56 18.31 -7.03 -5.06
N ARG A 57 18.60 -5.74 -5.03
CA ARG A 57 19.95 -5.24 -4.69
C ARG A 57 20.40 -5.69 -3.29
N LYS A 58 19.53 -5.61 -2.29
CA LYS A 58 19.87 -6.02 -0.91
C LYS A 58 20.11 -7.52 -0.79
N VAL A 59 19.26 -8.34 -1.43
CA VAL A 59 19.41 -9.80 -1.46
C VAL A 59 20.72 -10.20 -2.13
N GLU A 60 21.05 -9.59 -3.26
CA GLU A 60 22.29 -9.86 -4.01
C GLU A 60 23.54 -9.44 -3.25
N ALA A 61 23.45 -8.36 -2.47
CA ALA A 61 24.53 -7.88 -1.62
C ALA A 61 24.62 -8.62 -0.27
N GLY A 62 23.75 -9.59 0.02
CA GLY A 62 23.72 -10.31 1.30
C GLY A 62 23.35 -9.43 2.50
N ILE A 63 22.66 -8.31 2.27
CA ILE A 63 22.29 -7.36 3.31
C ILE A 63 21.12 -7.93 4.11
N ARG A 64 21.27 -8.00 5.43
CA ARG A 64 20.18 -8.34 6.37
C ARG A 64 19.28 -7.11 6.61
N GLY A 65 18.01 -7.34 6.95
CA GLY A 65 17.06 -6.24 7.20
C GLY A 65 16.43 -5.71 5.91
N ILE A 66 15.68 -6.56 5.27
CA ILE A 66 15.00 -6.29 4.00
C ILE A 66 13.55 -5.88 4.30
N ASP A 67 13.10 -4.80 3.69
CA ASP A 67 11.71 -4.36 3.77
C ASP A 67 10.82 -5.25 2.87
N CYS A 68 10.64 -6.52 3.28
CA CYS A 68 9.94 -7.53 2.49
C CYS A 68 8.45 -7.24 2.30
N PRO A 69 7.90 -7.59 1.11
CA PRO A 69 6.48 -7.86 0.96
C PRO A 69 6.02 -8.99 1.89
N PRO A 70 4.73 -9.05 2.25
CA PRO A 70 4.19 -10.07 3.15
C PRO A 70 3.95 -11.40 2.41
N PHE A 71 5.01 -12.06 1.95
CA PHE A 71 4.92 -13.34 1.26
C PHE A 71 4.19 -14.41 2.09
N TYR A 72 3.41 -15.23 1.42
CA TYR A 72 2.94 -16.49 1.97
C TYR A 72 4.09 -17.51 1.92
N LEU A 73 4.37 -18.19 3.03
CA LEU A 73 5.48 -19.13 3.13
C LEU A 73 4.98 -20.57 3.13
N ALA A 74 5.52 -21.39 2.24
CA ALA A 74 5.43 -22.83 2.39
C ALA A 74 6.48 -23.24 3.42
N THR A 75 6.01 -23.83 4.53
CA THR A 75 6.81 -24.35 5.63
C THR A 75 6.35 -25.77 5.93
N ASP A 76 7.06 -26.48 6.80
CA ASP A 76 6.64 -27.81 7.27
C ASP A 76 5.35 -27.79 8.09
N SER A 77 4.90 -26.60 8.53
CA SER A 77 3.59 -26.42 9.17
C SER A 77 2.46 -26.49 8.13
N PRO A 78 1.40 -27.25 8.37
CA PRO A 78 0.24 -27.35 7.47
C PRO A 78 -0.42 -25.99 7.17
N THR A 79 -0.38 -25.06 8.13
CA THR A 79 -0.94 -23.71 7.98
C THR A 79 0.00 -22.76 7.25
N GLY A 80 1.28 -23.15 7.07
CA GLY A 80 2.32 -22.29 6.51
C GLY A 80 2.57 -21.06 7.38
N GLY A 81 3.18 -20.04 6.78
CA GLY A 81 3.47 -18.76 7.42
C GLY A 81 3.15 -17.59 6.51
N ILE A 82 3.18 -16.41 7.07
CA ILE A 82 3.16 -15.15 6.32
C ILE A 82 4.24 -14.21 6.86
N VAL A 83 4.95 -13.54 5.97
CA VAL A 83 5.98 -12.58 6.36
C VAL A 83 5.33 -11.32 6.89
N SER A 84 5.89 -10.75 7.94
CA SER A 84 5.48 -9.44 8.47
C SER A 84 5.56 -8.37 7.39
N ARG A 85 4.54 -7.53 7.30
CA ARG A 85 4.40 -6.47 6.29
C ARG A 85 5.28 -5.27 6.57
N GLN A 86 6.57 -5.37 6.31
CA GLN A 86 7.54 -4.30 6.54
C GLN A 86 7.51 -3.22 5.46
N CYS A 87 7.14 -3.57 4.22
CA CYS A 87 7.09 -2.63 3.10
C CYS A 87 6.16 -1.43 3.37
N THR A 88 5.02 -1.61 4.03
CA THR A 88 4.11 -0.51 4.36
C THR A 88 4.76 0.49 5.31
N SER A 89 5.36 0.02 6.42
CA SER A 89 6.04 0.89 7.37
C SER A 89 7.18 1.66 6.69
N ALA A 90 8.09 0.94 6.06
CA ALA A 90 9.33 1.50 5.55
C ALA A 90 9.17 2.33 4.26
N TRP A 91 8.24 1.94 3.36
CA TRP A 91 8.11 2.57 2.04
C TRP A 91 6.93 3.54 1.91
N LYS A 92 5.96 3.45 2.82
CA LYS A 92 4.81 4.35 2.82
C LYS A 92 4.79 5.23 4.07
N VAL A 93 4.61 4.65 5.26
CA VAL A 93 4.41 5.43 6.50
C VAL A 93 5.59 6.33 6.83
N GLU A 94 6.81 5.79 6.90
CA GLU A 94 8.01 6.58 7.22
C GLU A 94 8.28 7.71 6.22
N VAL A 95 8.02 7.44 4.94
CA VAL A 95 8.21 8.43 3.86
C VAL A 95 7.19 9.56 3.97
N LEU A 96 5.92 9.21 4.20
CA LEU A 96 4.84 10.18 4.43
C LEU A 96 5.11 11.01 5.69
N ASP A 97 5.52 10.39 6.79
CA ASP A 97 5.81 11.08 8.04
C ASP A 97 7.00 12.04 7.90
N ARG A 98 8.04 11.62 7.20
CA ARG A 98 9.18 12.50 6.89
C ARG A 98 8.74 13.73 6.10
N LYS A 99 7.87 13.53 5.09
CA LYS A 99 7.35 14.64 4.28
C LYS A 99 6.45 15.55 5.08
N LYS A 100 5.52 15.01 5.87
CA LYS A 100 4.63 15.78 6.77
C LYS A 100 5.44 16.63 7.75
N LYS A 101 6.43 16.03 8.42
CA LYS A 101 7.34 16.75 9.34
C LYS A 101 8.05 17.90 8.63
N LYS A 102 8.58 17.67 7.41
CA LYS A 102 9.25 18.72 6.64
C LYS A 102 8.30 19.87 6.30
N LEU A 103 7.07 19.58 5.87
CA LEU A 103 6.07 20.59 5.53
C LEU A 103 5.63 21.39 6.76
N ALA A 104 5.52 20.74 7.91
CA ALA A 104 5.19 21.38 9.19
C ALA A 104 6.38 22.14 9.84
N GLY A 105 7.52 22.24 9.18
CA GLY A 105 8.73 22.89 9.74
C GLY A 105 9.35 22.16 10.92
N LEU A 106 9.01 20.88 11.14
CA LEU A 106 9.55 20.12 12.26
C LEU A 106 10.97 19.63 11.94
N ASN A 107 11.93 19.98 12.80
CA ASN A 107 13.30 19.53 12.64
C ASN A 107 13.44 18.05 13.01
N LEU A 108 13.77 17.21 12.03
CA LEU A 108 13.88 15.77 12.18
C LEU A 108 14.97 15.30 13.16
N LYS A 109 15.95 16.16 13.45
CA LYS A 109 17.10 15.84 14.32
C LYS A 109 16.91 16.24 15.79
N ARG A 110 15.85 16.97 16.13
CA ARG A 110 15.65 17.47 17.51
C ARG A 110 14.60 16.67 18.28
N PRO A 111 14.91 16.21 19.51
CA PRO A 111 13.93 15.51 20.37
C PRO A 111 12.72 16.37 20.77
N GLN A 112 12.85 17.71 20.61
CA GLN A 112 11.84 18.70 21.02
C GLN A 112 10.49 18.52 20.35
N HIS A 113 10.41 17.91 19.14
CA HIS A 113 9.12 17.65 18.51
C HIS A 113 8.27 16.64 19.31
N ARG A 114 8.88 15.86 20.21
CA ARG A 114 8.13 14.97 21.11
C ARG A 114 7.17 15.73 22.04
N LYS A 115 7.45 17.01 22.27
CA LYS A 115 6.62 17.92 23.09
C LYS A 115 5.52 18.61 22.29
N LEU A 116 5.61 18.63 20.95
CA LEU A 116 4.59 19.24 20.09
C LEU A 116 3.33 18.36 20.04
N ARG A 117 2.18 18.99 20.00
CA ARG A 117 0.88 18.32 19.95
C ARG A 117 0.08 18.78 18.75
N ASN A 118 -0.43 17.83 17.98
CA ASN A 118 -1.40 18.07 16.90
C ASN A 118 -1.01 19.18 15.92
N VAL A 119 0.28 19.25 15.54
CA VAL A 119 0.78 20.24 14.58
C VAL A 119 0.29 19.89 13.16
N VAL A 120 0.14 18.59 12.89
CA VAL A 120 -0.38 18.07 11.61
C VAL A 120 -1.70 17.37 11.85
N ASP A 121 -2.70 17.72 11.07
CA ASP A 121 -3.96 16.99 10.95
C ASP A 121 -3.89 16.11 9.70
N ALA A 122 -3.74 14.80 9.89
CA ALA A 122 -3.60 13.84 8.81
C ALA A 122 -4.94 13.17 8.53
N TRP A 123 -5.50 13.43 7.34
CA TRP A 123 -6.74 12.82 6.91
C TRP A 123 -6.52 11.40 6.41
N MET A 124 -7.28 10.49 6.97
CA MET A 124 -7.24 9.05 6.66
C MET A 124 -8.49 8.66 5.88
N GLY A 125 -8.30 8.09 4.69
CA GLY A 125 -9.39 7.65 3.81
C GLY A 125 -10.03 6.33 4.25
N ILE A 126 -10.36 6.20 5.53
CA ILE A 126 -11.04 5.03 6.11
C ILE A 126 -12.54 5.26 6.05
N SER A 127 -13.28 4.35 5.40
CA SER A 127 -14.74 4.36 5.33
C SER A 127 -15.38 3.69 6.55
N VAL A 128 -16.71 3.82 6.69
CA VAL A 128 -17.45 3.22 7.80
C VAL A 128 -17.26 1.69 7.86
N ASP A 129 -17.13 1.04 6.70
CA ASP A 129 -16.90 -0.42 6.63
C ASP A 129 -15.56 -0.83 7.23
N GLU A 130 -14.59 0.10 7.27
CA GLU A 130 -13.25 -0.10 7.83
C GLU A 130 -13.05 0.56 9.21
N ALA A 131 -14.13 0.93 9.90
CA ALA A 131 -14.05 1.69 11.17
C ALA A 131 -13.19 1.01 12.25
N SER A 132 -13.09 -0.32 12.23
CA SER A 132 -12.20 -1.10 13.11
C SER A 132 -10.71 -0.77 12.95
N ARG A 133 -10.33 -0.12 11.85
CA ARG A 133 -8.94 0.33 11.58
C ARG A 133 -8.64 1.72 12.15
N MET A 134 -9.65 2.42 12.67
CA MET A 134 -9.45 3.73 13.29
C MET A 134 -8.59 3.60 14.53
N ARG A 135 -7.69 4.53 14.70
CA ARG A 135 -6.83 4.63 15.88
C ARG A 135 -6.27 6.04 16.02
N ASP A 136 -5.83 6.37 17.19
CA ASP A 136 -5.06 7.58 17.42
C ASP A 136 -3.63 7.45 16.86
N SER A 137 -3.04 8.59 16.51
CA SER A 137 -1.62 8.61 16.16
C SER A 137 -0.77 8.24 17.37
N LYS A 138 0.22 7.37 17.16
CA LYS A 138 1.25 7.09 18.17
C LYS A 138 2.19 8.30 18.40
N ASP A 139 2.25 9.19 17.43
CA ASP A 139 3.09 10.38 17.43
C ASP A 139 2.28 11.61 17.87
N ALA A 140 2.70 12.24 18.94
CA ALA A 140 1.99 13.39 19.51
C ALA A 140 1.94 14.62 18.60
N TRP A 141 2.87 14.75 17.64
CA TRP A 141 2.93 15.88 16.71
C TRP A 141 1.83 15.85 15.63
N GLN A 142 1.17 14.71 15.41
CA GLN A 142 0.07 14.57 14.47
C GLN A 142 -1.16 13.95 15.13
N LYS A 143 -2.32 14.30 14.62
CA LYS A 143 -3.59 13.61 14.89
C LYS A 143 -4.14 13.04 13.59
N TYR A 144 -4.94 12.00 13.69
CA TYR A 144 -5.69 11.45 12.56
C TYR A 144 -7.14 11.94 12.58
N THR A 145 -7.62 12.32 11.41
CA THR A 145 -9.03 12.71 11.17
C THR A 145 -9.58 11.79 10.09
N TYR A 146 -10.83 11.40 10.23
CA TYR A 146 -11.49 10.40 9.39
C TYR A 146 -12.72 10.98 8.69
N PRO A 147 -12.54 11.79 7.62
CA PRO A 147 -13.65 12.53 7.01
C PRO A 147 -14.76 11.63 6.46
N LEU A 148 -14.46 10.44 5.94
CA LEU A 148 -15.47 9.52 5.44
C LEU A 148 -16.31 8.92 6.56
N ILE A 149 -15.71 8.68 7.73
CA ILE A 149 -16.44 8.27 8.95
C ILE A 149 -17.37 9.40 9.40
N ASP A 150 -16.85 10.64 9.45
CA ASP A 150 -17.64 11.81 9.89
C ASP A 150 -18.83 12.08 8.95
N MET A 151 -18.69 11.74 7.66
CA MET A 151 -19.77 11.81 6.66
C MET A 151 -20.69 10.58 6.66
N GLY A 152 -20.38 9.54 7.41
CA GLY A 152 -21.10 8.26 7.40
C GLY A 152 -20.93 7.47 6.09
N TRP A 153 -19.87 7.74 5.31
CA TRP A 153 -19.68 7.13 4.01
C TRP A 153 -19.08 5.73 4.11
N ARG A 154 -19.75 4.81 3.41
CA ARG A 154 -19.28 3.46 3.16
C ARG A 154 -18.47 3.41 1.86
N ARG A 155 -17.78 2.30 1.63
CA ARG A 155 -17.05 2.07 0.37
C ARG A 155 -17.97 2.19 -0.85
N LEU A 156 -19.18 1.66 -0.77
CA LEU A 156 -20.15 1.76 -1.86
C LEU A 156 -20.51 3.22 -2.20
N ASP A 157 -20.59 4.09 -1.18
CA ASP A 157 -20.86 5.52 -1.40
C ASP A 157 -19.70 6.20 -2.11
N CYS A 158 -18.45 5.84 -1.76
CA CYS A 158 -17.26 6.30 -2.46
C CYS A 158 -17.26 5.85 -3.93
N VAL A 159 -17.62 4.58 -4.20
CA VAL A 159 -17.71 4.04 -5.57
C VAL A 159 -18.78 4.78 -6.38
N LYS A 160 -19.97 4.97 -5.82
CA LYS A 160 -21.06 5.73 -6.47
C LYS A 160 -20.63 7.17 -6.77
N TYR A 161 -19.97 7.82 -5.83
CA TYR A 161 -19.46 9.17 -6.05
C TYR A 161 -18.46 9.23 -7.19
N LEU A 162 -17.50 8.30 -7.25
CA LEU A 162 -16.54 8.24 -8.35
C LEU A 162 -17.22 7.98 -9.68
N GLN A 163 -18.25 7.13 -9.73
CA GLN A 163 -19.05 6.90 -10.93
C GLN A 163 -19.78 8.17 -11.39
N GLN A 164 -20.36 8.96 -10.46
CA GLN A 164 -21.03 10.21 -10.77
C GLN A 164 -20.11 11.25 -11.41
N ILE A 165 -18.84 11.27 -11.04
CA ILE A 165 -17.84 12.16 -11.61
C ILE A 165 -17.02 11.48 -12.73
N GLU A 166 -17.52 10.36 -13.26
CA GLU A 166 -16.90 9.59 -14.35
C GLU A 166 -15.44 9.20 -14.08
N GLN A 167 -15.11 8.96 -12.81
CA GLN A 167 -13.79 8.51 -12.40
C GLN A 167 -13.81 7.06 -11.94
N LYS A 168 -12.73 6.35 -12.24
CA LYS A 168 -12.44 5.00 -11.74
C LYS A 168 -11.15 5.06 -10.93
N ALA A 169 -11.20 4.58 -9.70
CA ALA A 169 -10.00 4.43 -8.87
C ALA A 169 -9.53 2.98 -8.89
N SER A 170 -8.23 2.80 -9.07
CA SER A 170 -7.56 1.51 -8.91
C SER A 170 -7.10 1.34 -7.47
N ARG A 171 -6.95 0.09 -7.04
CA ARG A 171 -6.34 -0.20 -5.74
C ARG A 171 -4.87 0.21 -5.75
N SER A 172 -4.47 1.09 -4.82
CA SER A 172 -3.07 1.47 -4.66
C SER A 172 -2.29 0.40 -3.91
N ALA A 173 -1.74 -0.55 -4.68
CA ALA A 173 -0.86 -1.60 -4.18
C ALA A 173 0.15 -1.98 -5.27
N CYS A 174 1.35 -2.42 -4.88
CA CYS A 174 2.36 -2.88 -5.85
C CYS A 174 1.83 -4.04 -6.70
N SER A 175 2.27 -4.15 -7.95
CA SER A 175 1.85 -5.20 -8.89
C SER A 175 1.97 -6.62 -8.34
N TYR A 176 2.97 -6.86 -7.51
CA TYR A 176 3.25 -8.16 -6.85
C TYR A 176 2.83 -8.21 -5.37
N CYS A 177 1.84 -7.42 -4.96
CA CYS A 177 1.40 -7.43 -3.55
C CYS A 177 0.71 -8.74 -3.19
N PRO A 178 1.21 -9.53 -2.20
CA PRO A 178 0.58 -10.79 -1.83
C PRO A 178 -0.84 -10.65 -1.26
N PHE A 179 -1.24 -9.44 -0.87
CA PHE A 179 -2.58 -9.15 -0.36
C PHE A 179 -3.58 -8.74 -1.45
N HIS A 180 -3.29 -9.02 -2.73
CA HIS A 180 -4.33 -8.99 -3.74
C HIS A 180 -5.33 -10.12 -3.50
N SER A 181 -6.62 -9.83 -3.68
CA SER A 181 -7.67 -10.85 -3.75
C SER A 181 -7.58 -11.61 -5.08
N ASP A 182 -8.27 -12.73 -5.17
CA ASP A 182 -8.34 -13.49 -6.42
C ASP A 182 -8.95 -12.64 -7.55
N ALA A 183 -9.98 -11.86 -7.24
CA ALA A 183 -10.59 -10.93 -8.19
C ALA A 183 -9.57 -9.87 -8.69
N GLU A 184 -8.73 -9.32 -7.79
CA GLU A 184 -7.71 -8.35 -8.18
C GLU A 184 -6.58 -9.01 -8.98
N TRP A 185 -6.13 -10.22 -8.61
CA TRP A 185 -5.16 -10.98 -9.40
C TRP A 185 -5.70 -11.28 -10.81
N ASN A 186 -6.97 -11.66 -10.92
CA ASN A 186 -7.60 -11.91 -12.21
C ASN A 186 -7.70 -10.62 -13.04
N ARG A 187 -8.06 -9.49 -12.42
CA ARG A 187 -8.09 -8.18 -13.07
C ARG A 187 -6.71 -7.78 -13.58
N ILE A 188 -5.66 -7.88 -12.75
CA ILE A 188 -4.28 -7.57 -13.15
C ILE A 188 -3.87 -8.45 -14.33
N LYS A 189 -4.14 -9.74 -14.27
CA LYS A 189 -3.81 -10.70 -15.33
C LYS A 189 -4.48 -10.37 -16.65
N THR A 190 -5.72 -9.90 -16.63
CA THR A 190 -6.53 -9.64 -17.84
C THR A 190 -6.40 -8.22 -18.36
N GLU A 191 -6.34 -7.23 -17.46
CA GLU A 191 -6.40 -5.81 -17.83
C GLU A 191 -5.03 -5.12 -17.79
N GLU A 192 -4.05 -5.65 -17.04
CA GLU A 192 -2.73 -5.02 -16.85
C GLU A 192 -1.56 -6.01 -17.08
N PRO A 193 -1.36 -6.50 -18.32
CA PRO A 193 -0.39 -7.55 -18.62
C PRO A 193 1.05 -7.20 -18.23
N GLU A 194 1.45 -5.92 -18.26
CA GLU A 194 2.75 -5.47 -17.81
C GLU A 194 2.94 -5.68 -16.29
N ALA A 195 1.94 -5.32 -15.50
CA ALA A 195 1.93 -5.52 -14.04
C ALA A 195 1.88 -7.02 -13.69
N TRP A 196 1.12 -7.81 -14.45
CA TRP A 196 1.11 -9.26 -14.32
C TRP A 196 2.48 -9.88 -14.56
N ASN A 197 3.12 -9.54 -15.68
CA ASN A 197 4.45 -10.03 -16.00
C ASN A 197 5.49 -9.62 -14.95
N GLN A 198 5.41 -8.39 -14.44
CA GLN A 198 6.26 -7.91 -13.34
C GLN A 198 6.10 -8.78 -12.08
N ALA A 199 4.87 -9.15 -11.71
CA ALA A 199 4.59 -10.02 -10.57
C ALA A 199 5.16 -11.43 -10.78
N VAL A 200 4.93 -12.01 -11.95
CA VAL A 200 5.44 -13.33 -12.34
C VAL A 200 6.97 -13.38 -12.31
N GLU A 201 7.63 -12.41 -12.94
CA GLU A 201 9.10 -12.33 -12.96
C GLU A 201 9.69 -12.12 -11.57
N PHE A 202 9.03 -11.32 -10.75
CA PHE A 202 9.44 -11.10 -9.37
C PHE A 202 9.33 -12.39 -8.54
N GLU A 203 8.25 -13.16 -8.68
CA GLU A 203 8.10 -14.44 -7.99
C GLU A 203 9.12 -15.47 -8.48
N LYS A 204 9.33 -15.60 -9.79
CA LYS A 204 10.35 -16.48 -10.36
C LYS A 204 11.76 -16.13 -9.85
N TRP A 205 12.07 -14.83 -9.77
CA TRP A 205 13.34 -14.38 -9.23
C TRP A 205 13.54 -14.79 -7.77
N ILE A 206 12.53 -14.55 -6.91
CA ILE A 206 12.63 -14.88 -5.47
C ILE A 206 12.69 -16.39 -5.25
N HIS A 207 11.95 -17.19 -6.02
CA HIS A 207 12.02 -18.65 -6.01
C HIS A 207 13.42 -19.13 -6.38
N LYS A 208 14.01 -18.63 -7.47
CA LYS A 208 15.37 -18.97 -7.88
C LYS A 208 16.40 -18.66 -6.79
N LYS A 209 16.26 -17.52 -6.10
CA LYS A 209 17.16 -17.18 -4.98
C LYS A 209 16.99 -18.14 -3.80
N TYR A 210 15.75 -18.45 -3.45
CA TYR A 210 15.45 -19.41 -2.37
C TYR A 210 15.96 -20.83 -2.68
N ASP A 211 15.67 -21.34 -3.87
CA ASP A 211 16.06 -22.68 -4.31
C ASP A 211 17.60 -22.84 -4.42
N ASN A 212 18.31 -21.75 -4.66
CA ASN A 212 19.78 -21.69 -4.63
C ASN A 212 20.37 -21.50 -3.22
N GLY A 213 19.56 -21.60 -2.18
CA GLY A 213 20.01 -21.51 -0.78
C GLY A 213 20.37 -20.09 -0.31
N VAL A 214 19.98 -19.05 -1.07
CA VAL A 214 20.22 -17.66 -0.63
C VAL A 214 19.35 -17.37 0.59
N GLN A 215 20.00 -17.05 1.70
CA GLN A 215 19.33 -16.66 2.93
C GLN A 215 18.70 -15.28 2.79
N ILE A 216 17.39 -15.22 2.74
CA ILE A 216 16.64 -13.97 2.71
C ILE A 216 16.05 -13.74 4.09
N ALA A 217 16.45 -12.64 4.73
CA ALA A 217 16.06 -12.36 6.11
C ALA A 217 14.54 -12.33 6.29
N GLY A 218 14.04 -13.06 7.27
CA GLY A 218 12.60 -13.17 7.57
C GLY A 218 11.85 -14.24 6.75
N LEU A 219 12.52 -14.96 5.84
CA LEU A 219 11.92 -16.08 5.10
C LEU A 219 12.33 -17.42 5.73
N ASN A 220 11.40 -18.05 6.44
CA ASN A 220 11.56 -19.38 7.05
C ASN A 220 10.94 -20.50 6.18
N GLY A 221 10.66 -20.21 4.91
CA GLY A 221 10.06 -21.14 3.95
C GLY A 221 10.05 -20.52 2.55
N LYS A 222 9.68 -21.33 1.55
CA LYS A 222 9.59 -20.85 0.16
C LYS A 222 8.50 -19.78 0.04
N PRO A 223 8.83 -18.57 -0.47
CA PRO A 223 7.90 -17.46 -0.53
C PRO A 223 7.00 -17.53 -1.77
N TYR A 224 5.72 -17.20 -1.61
CA TYR A 224 4.72 -17.13 -2.68
C TYR A 224 3.95 -15.81 -2.63
N LEU A 225 3.52 -15.33 -3.78
CA LEU A 225 2.66 -14.14 -3.88
C LEU A 225 1.20 -14.48 -3.61
N HIS A 226 0.77 -15.71 -3.86
CA HIS A 226 -0.61 -16.11 -3.66
C HIS A 226 -0.80 -16.98 -2.41
N ARG A 227 -1.94 -16.81 -1.75
CA ARG A 227 -2.31 -17.52 -0.50
C ARG A 227 -2.34 -19.05 -0.63
N SER A 228 -2.57 -19.58 -1.85
CA SER A 228 -2.57 -21.01 -2.12
C SER A 228 -1.16 -21.63 -2.07
N ARG A 229 -0.11 -20.80 -2.02
CA ARG A 229 1.30 -21.26 -2.03
C ARG A 229 1.66 -22.10 -3.25
N VAL A 230 1.09 -21.74 -4.39
CA VAL A 230 1.53 -22.19 -5.71
C VAL A 230 2.05 -20.99 -6.48
N PRO A 231 2.92 -21.18 -7.49
CA PRO A 231 3.36 -20.09 -8.34
C PRO A 231 2.18 -19.31 -8.91
N ILE A 232 2.28 -17.97 -8.93
CA ILE A 232 1.15 -17.12 -9.33
C ILE A 232 0.62 -17.42 -10.74
N GLU A 233 1.50 -17.88 -11.65
CA GLU A 233 1.10 -18.31 -12.99
C GLU A 233 0.16 -19.53 -12.98
N SER A 234 0.25 -20.39 -11.95
CA SER A 234 -0.52 -21.63 -11.80
C SER A 234 -1.65 -21.48 -10.77
N ALA A 235 -1.78 -20.31 -10.13
CA ALA A 235 -2.82 -20.08 -9.15
C ALA A 235 -4.19 -20.00 -9.81
N ASP A 236 -5.19 -20.62 -9.17
CA ASP A 236 -6.60 -20.51 -9.57
C ASP A 236 -7.23 -19.32 -8.84
N PHE A 237 -7.76 -18.38 -9.61
CA PHE A 237 -8.44 -17.19 -9.12
C PHE A 237 -9.96 -17.29 -9.17
N ASN A 238 -10.52 -18.47 -9.48
CA ASN A 238 -11.97 -18.66 -9.61
C ASN A 238 -12.65 -18.99 -8.27
N SER A 239 -11.90 -19.12 -7.18
CA SER A 239 -12.39 -19.69 -5.93
C SER A 239 -13.34 -18.81 -5.13
N GLN A 240 -13.52 -17.54 -5.49
CA GLN A 240 -14.55 -16.66 -4.91
C GLN A 240 -14.93 -15.56 -5.92
N LEU A 241 -16.14 -15.66 -6.45
CA LEU A 241 -16.83 -14.50 -7.00
C LEU A 241 -17.09 -13.53 -5.84
N ASP A 242 -16.31 -12.47 -5.77
CA ASP A 242 -16.60 -11.35 -4.89
C ASP A 242 -17.85 -10.62 -5.41
N LEU A 243 -19.01 -11.08 -4.95
CA LEU A 243 -20.32 -10.54 -5.36
C LEU A 243 -20.47 -9.04 -5.05
N PHE A 244 -19.60 -8.47 -4.19
CA PHE A 244 -19.72 -7.10 -3.71
C PHE A 244 -18.43 -6.28 -3.78
N GLY A 245 -17.32 -6.80 -4.31
CA GLY A 245 -16.02 -6.11 -4.36
C GLY A 245 -15.38 -5.87 -2.99
N PHE A 246 -15.86 -6.53 -1.93
CA PHE A 246 -15.40 -6.34 -0.56
C PHE A 246 -14.09 -7.06 -0.25
N ASP A 247 -13.77 -8.15 -0.97
CA ASP A 247 -12.54 -8.93 -0.77
C ASP A 247 -11.27 -8.20 -1.25
N ASN A 248 -11.42 -7.06 -1.93
CA ASN A 248 -10.31 -6.19 -2.31
C ASN A 248 -9.76 -5.34 -1.15
N GLU A 249 -10.30 -5.51 0.04
CA GLU A 249 -9.79 -4.82 1.21
C GLU A 249 -8.58 -5.56 1.78
N CYS A 250 -7.55 -4.81 2.06
CA CYS A 250 -6.45 -5.31 2.88
C CYS A 250 -7.06 -5.72 4.24
N SER A 251 -6.99 -7.00 4.57
CA SER A 251 -7.53 -7.58 5.81
C SER A 251 -6.94 -6.94 7.07
N GLY A 252 -7.23 -5.65 7.32
CA GLY A 252 -7.00 -4.91 8.56
C GLY A 252 -5.59 -4.86 9.18
N ILE A 253 -4.67 -5.70 8.70
CA ILE A 253 -3.29 -5.80 9.20
C ILE A 253 -2.36 -4.77 8.50
N CYS A 254 -2.91 -3.86 7.73
CA CYS A 254 -2.17 -2.70 7.27
C CYS A 254 -1.88 -1.81 8.47
N GLY A 255 -0.77 -2.09 9.14
CA GLY A 255 -0.27 -1.20 10.16
C GLY A 255 -0.03 0.20 9.59
N VAL A 256 -1.00 1.07 9.73
CA VAL A 256 -0.72 2.50 9.73
C VAL A 256 -0.29 2.85 11.13
#